data_121b7e02c1e71bcee317ecd1bcc74c7b
#
_entry.id   121b7e02c1e71bcee317ecd1bcc74c7b
#
_cell.length_a   1.000
_cell.length_b   1.000
_cell.length_c   1.000
_cell.angle_alpha   90.00
_cell.angle_beta   90.00
_cell.angle_gamma   90.00
#
_symmetry.space_group_name_H-M   'P 1'
#
loop_
_entity.id
_entity.type
_entity.pdbx_description
1 polymer ?
#
loop_
_entity_poly.entity_id
_entity_poly.type
_entity_poly.pdbx_seq_one_letter_code
_entity_poly.pdbx_strand_id
1 'polypeptide(L)'
;LKAEFPTCKDWTPVNLNSKLLRVVAIVSGRIFIGPELCHNEEYIDAAINYTMDLTNARRAVSVITPAWLKRFKAPFLPEVKRIDERERAVTRFLAPIVTARRQREKDDPAYKKPDDMLQWIMDAEKKFGGKEDAEIARLQCLLTFAAIHTTTMATLNTYGNPSLRDERLDELLANPCLGSITSPPIPTTSLSFGRK
;
A
#
# COMPACT_ATOMS: atom_id res chain seq x y z
N LEU A 1 -7.51 2.82 14.66
CA LEU A 1 -8.23 4.09 14.45
C LEU A 1 -7.94 5.09 15.56
N LYS A 2 -8.17 4.76 16.83
CA LYS A 2 -7.94 5.71 17.96
C LYS A 2 -6.50 6.25 18.04
N ALA A 3 -5.51 5.48 17.64
CA ALA A 3 -4.11 5.93 17.62
C ALA A 3 -3.83 6.96 16.52
N GLU A 4 -4.47 6.81 15.36
CA GLU A 4 -4.28 7.72 14.22
C GLU A 4 -5.18 8.96 14.29
N PHE A 5 -6.34 8.83 14.93
CA PHE A 5 -7.30 9.91 15.17
C PHE A 5 -7.53 10.05 16.68
N PRO A 6 -6.65 10.77 17.39
CA PRO A 6 -6.85 11.04 18.81
C PRO A 6 -8.08 11.91 19.02
N THR A 7 -8.73 11.74 20.17
CA THR A 7 -9.86 12.61 20.54
C THR A 7 -9.36 14.03 20.76
N CYS A 8 -9.92 14.97 20.03
CA CYS A 8 -9.62 16.41 20.14
C CYS A 8 -10.76 17.12 20.89
N LYS A 9 -10.43 18.15 21.67
CA LYS A 9 -11.42 18.99 22.36
C LYS A 9 -12.02 20.05 21.42
N ASP A 10 -11.24 20.48 20.44
CA ASP A 10 -11.60 21.51 19.45
C ASP A 10 -11.30 21.07 18.02
N TRP A 11 -11.81 21.81 17.05
CA TRP A 11 -11.56 21.61 15.65
C TRP A 11 -10.06 21.70 15.33
N THR A 12 -9.49 20.58 14.93
CA THR A 12 -8.07 20.47 14.62
C THR A 12 -7.91 20.08 13.14
N PRO A 13 -7.14 20.84 12.34
CA PRO A 13 -6.89 20.51 10.95
C PRO A 13 -6.07 19.22 10.86
N VAL A 14 -6.58 18.24 10.11
CA VAL A 14 -5.93 16.93 9.93
C VAL A 14 -5.72 16.65 8.46
N ASN A 15 -4.51 16.22 8.09
CA ASN A 15 -4.27 15.72 6.75
C ASN A 15 -4.89 14.33 6.59
N LEU A 16 -6.13 14.30 6.09
CA LEU A 16 -6.91 13.07 5.96
C LEU A 16 -6.21 12.05 5.05
N ASN A 17 -5.58 12.50 3.96
CA ASN A 17 -4.90 11.60 3.01
C ASN A 17 -3.78 10.79 3.71
N SER A 18 -2.90 11.45 4.45
CA SER A 18 -1.80 10.78 5.14
C SER A 18 -2.30 9.84 6.25
N LYS A 19 -3.35 10.23 6.95
CA LYS A 19 -3.97 9.41 7.99
C LYS A 19 -4.68 8.19 7.40
N LEU A 20 -5.44 8.37 6.32
CA LEU A 20 -6.09 7.26 5.64
C LEU A 20 -5.10 6.28 5.02
N LEU A 21 -4.03 6.76 4.37
CA LEU A 21 -2.97 5.90 3.85
C LEU A 21 -2.43 4.98 4.95
N ARG A 22 -2.16 5.54 6.13
CA ARG A 22 -1.63 4.78 7.25
C ARG A 22 -2.65 3.79 7.81
N VAL A 23 -3.89 4.21 8.00
CA VAL A 23 -4.98 3.32 8.46
C VAL A 23 -5.20 2.17 7.49
N VAL A 24 -5.31 2.47 6.19
CA VAL A 24 -5.50 1.46 5.15
C VAL A 24 -4.28 0.52 5.08
N ALA A 25 -3.05 1.04 5.24
CA ALA A 25 -1.84 0.21 5.29
C ALA A 25 -1.88 -0.79 6.45
N ILE A 26 -2.28 -0.36 7.65
CA ILE A 26 -2.39 -1.23 8.82
C ILE A 26 -3.49 -2.28 8.64
N VAL A 27 -4.67 -1.87 8.17
CA VAL A 27 -5.81 -2.78 7.96
C VAL A 27 -5.50 -3.81 6.87
N SER A 28 -4.94 -3.37 5.74
CA SER A 28 -4.51 -4.27 4.68
C SER A 28 -3.36 -5.16 5.12
N GLY A 29 -2.41 -4.60 5.88
CA GLY A 29 -1.29 -5.35 6.46
C GLY A 29 -1.75 -6.49 7.35
N ARG A 30 -2.84 -6.29 8.11
CA ARG A 30 -3.42 -7.35 8.94
C ARG A 30 -3.87 -8.57 8.12
N ILE A 31 -4.41 -8.34 6.92
CA ILE A 31 -4.84 -9.40 6.00
C ILE A 31 -3.62 -9.98 5.26
N PHE A 32 -2.63 -9.15 4.94
CA PHE A 32 -1.53 -9.54 4.07
C PHE A 32 -0.39 -10.26 4.80
N ILE A 33 -0.02 -9.80 5.98
CA ILE A 33 1.12 -10.34 6.74
C ILE A 33 0.76 -10.75 8.17
N GLY A 34 -0.50 -10.59 8.53
CA GLY A 34 -1.05 -10.99 9.83
C GLY A 34 -1.05 -9.86 10.88
N PRO A 35 -1.79 -10.10 12.00
CA PRO A 35 -2.04 -9.09 13.02
C PRO A 35 -0.79 -8.67 13.81
N GLU A 36 0.20 -9.56 13.91
CA GLU A 36 1.43 -9.30 14.68
C GLU A 36 2.38 -8.35 13.96
N LEU A 37 2.38 -8.39 12.62
CA LEU A 37 3.35 -7.70 11.77
C LEU A 37 2.80 -6.41 11.16
N CYS A 38 1.48 -6.26 11.10
CA CYS A 38 0.83 -5.13 10.43
C CYS A 38 1.09 -3.76 11.07
N HIS A 39 1.61 -3.73 12.30
CA HIS A 39 2.01 -2.50 13.01
C HIS A 39 3.50 -2.17 12.90
N ASN A 40 4.27 -2.96 12.14
CA ASN A 40 5.68 -2.68 11.93
C ASN A 40 5.84 -1.41 11.07
N GLU A 41 6.52 -0.40 11.63
CA GLU A 41 6.67 0.91 10.98
C GLU A 41 7.50 0.82 9.69
N GLU A 42 8.51 -0.04 9.63
CA GLU A 42 9.33 -0.24 8.43
C GLU A 42 8.48 -0.81 7.28
N TYR A 43 7.60 -1.77 7.59
CA TYR A 43 6.66 -2.32 6.62
C TYR A 43 5.64 -1.27 6.15
N ILE A 44 5.05 -0.51 7.09
CA ILE A 44 4.06 0.53 6.77
C ILE A 44 4.68 1.61 5.87
N ASP A 45 5.90 2.08 6.21
CA ASP A 45 6.61 3.07 5.40
C ASP A 45 6.93 2.54 4.00
N ALA A 46 7.45 1.33 3.92
CA ALA A 46 7.72 0.69 2.64
C ALA A 46 6.44 0.53 1.80
N ALA A 47 5.35 0.10 2.43
CA ALA A 47 4.06 -0.12 1.78
C ALA A 47 3.45 1.17 1.20
N ILE A 48 3.51 2.27 1.97
CA ILE A 48 2.97 3.57 1.53
C ILE A 48 3.84 4.19 0.43
N ASN A 49 5.16 4.18 0.62
CA ASN A 49 6.07 4.91 -0.27
C ASN A 49 6.44 4.15 -1.55
N TYR A 50 6.29 2.81 -1.58
CA TYR A 50 6.60 2.00 -2.78
C TYR A 50 5.88 2.51 -4.03
N THR A 51 4.62 2.92 -3.89
CA THR A 51 3.84 3.47 -5.01
C THR A 51 4.39 4.77 -5.55
N MET A 52 4.77 5.67 -4.66
CA MET A 52 5.32 6.97 -5.07
C MET A 52 6.65 6.76 -5.79
N ASP A 53 7.49 5.87 -5.27
CA ASP A 53 8.77 5.54 -5.89
C ASP A 53 8.56 4.86 -7.25
N LEU A 54 7.59 3.93 -7.37
CA LEU A 54 7.23 3.29 -8.64
C LEU A 54 6.73 4.31 -9.68
N THR A 55 5.88 5.24 -9.25
CA THR A 55 5.35 6.30 -10.13
C THR A 55 6.46 7.23 -10.59
N ASN A 56 7.35 7.64 -9.70
CA ASN A 56 8.49 8.49 -10.02
C ASN A 56 9.47 7.79 -10.97
N ALA A 57 9.77 6.51 -10.72
CA ALA A 57 10.64 5.72 -11.59
C ALA A 57 10.02 5.54 -12.99
N ARG A 58 8.72 5.25 -13.07
CA ARG A 58 8.02 5.17 -14.35
C ARG A 58 8.11 6.48 -15.12
N ARG A 59 7.90 7.62 -14.45
CA ARG A 59 8.04 8.95 -15.06
C ARG A 59 9.46 9.19 -15.55
N ALA A 60 10.47 8.92 -14.70
CA ALA A 60 11.87 9.11 -15.06
C ALA A 60 12.29 8.23 -16.26
N VAL A 61 11.84 6.97 -16.30
CA VAL A 61 12.11 6.07 -17.43
C VAL A 61 11.36 6.50 -18.68
N SER A 62 10.16 7.08 -18.56
CA SER A 62 9.32 7.45 -19.71
C SER A 62 9.97 8.52 -20.59
N VAL A 63 10.72 9.45 -19.99
CA VAL A 63 11.38 10.56 -20.71
C VAL A 63 12.67 10.16 -21.42
N ILE A 64 13.17 8.94 -21.19
CA ILE A 64 14.37 8.45 -21.90
C ILE A 64 14.00 8.15 -23.36
N THR A 65 14.64 8.86 -24.27
CA THR A 65 14.51 8.65 -25.72
C THR A 65 15.89 8.53 -26.35
N PRO A 66 16.07 7.68 -27.35
CA PRO A 66 15.13 6.71 -27.94
C PRO A 66 14.86 5.50 -27.02
N ALA A 67 13.78 4.76 -27.32
CA ALA A 67 13.28 3.69 -26.45
C ALA A 67 14.31 2.58 -26.14
N TRP A 68 15.19 2.24 -27.08
CA TRP A 68 16.25 1.23 -26.88
C TRP A 68 17.23 1.61 -25.77
N LEU A 69 17.43 2.91 -25.54
CA LEU A 69 18.33 3.43 -24.51
C LEU A 69 17.79 3.20 -23.09
N LYS A 70 16.47 2.99 -22.94
CA LYS A 70 15.83 2.69 -21.65
C LYS A 70 16.45 1.48 -20.98
N ARG A 71 16.73 0.42 -21.76
CA ARG A 71 17.33 -0.82 -21.25
C ARG A 71 18.69 -0.59 -20.58
N PHE A 72 19.46 0.36 -21.09
CA PHE A 72 20.80 0.65 -20.57
C PHE A 72 20.80 1.71 -19.47
N LYS A 73 19.97 2.74 -19.58
CA LYS A 73 19.97 3.88 -18.65
C LYS A 73 19.06 3.66 -17.43
N ALA A 74 17.92 2.96 -17.58
CA ALA A 74 16.97 2.79 -16.50
C ALA A 74 17.57 2.21 -15.21
N PRO A 75 18.44 1.19 -15.23
CA PRO A 75 19.01 0.63 -14.00
C PRO A 75 19.89 1.62 -13.21
N PHE A 76 20.39 2.66 -13.85
CA PHE A 76 21.25 3.66 -13.22
C PHE A 76 20.48 4.85 -12.64
N LEU A 77 19.19 4.96 -12.93
CA LEU A 77 18.35 6.03 -12.40
C LEU A 77 18.18 5.89 -10.88
N PRO A 78 18.31 7.00 -10.13
CA PRO A 78 18.14 6.98 -8.68
C PRO A 78 16.73 6.53 -8.27
N GLU A 79 15.70 6.85 -9.07
CA GLU A 79 14.33 6.44 -8.83
C GLU A 79 14.16 4.92 -8.94
N VAL A 80 14.83 4.28 -9.89
CA VAL A 80 14.80 2.82 -10.06
C VAL A 80 15.56 2.14 -8.92
N LYS A 81 16.72 2.68 -8.52
CA LYS A 81 17.48 2.16 -7.38
C LYS A 81 16.70 2.20 -6.07
N ARG A 82 15.89 3.25 -5.84
CA ARG A 82 15.02 3.32 -4.65
C ARG A 82 14.00 2.19 -4.60
N ILE A 83 13.42 1.79 -5.74
CA ILE A 83 12.52 0.63 -5.79
C ILE A 83 13.26 -0.62 -5.37
N ASP A 84 14.44 -0.87 -5.94
CA ASP A 84 15.26 -2.03 -5.60
C ASP A 84 15.64 -2.03 -4.11
N GLU A 85 15.94 -0.88 -3.53
CA GLU A 85 16.24 -0.74 -2.10
C GLU A 85 15.03 -1.07 -1.23
N ARG A 86 13.82 -0.62 -1.62
CA ARG A 86 12.58 -0.96 -0.90
C ARG A 86 12.25 -2.44 -1.02
N GLU A 87 12.37 -3.01 -2.21
CA GLU A 87 12.16 -4.45 -2.41
C GLU A 87 13.13 -5.28 -1.56
N ARG A 88 14.40 -4.86 -1.47
CA ARG A 88 15.40 -5.48 -0.60
C ARG A 88 15.07 -5.30 0.90
N ALA A 89 14.56 -4.14 1.30
CA ALA A 89 14.14 -3.90 2.69
C ALA A 89 12.97 -4.81 3.07
N VAL A 90 11.94 -4.89 2.22
CA VAL A 90 10.80 -5.82 2.45
C VAL A 90 11.26 -7.27 2.43
N THR A 91 12.17 -7.64 1.53
CA THR A 91 12.73 -9.00 1.50
C THR A 91 13.46 -9.32 2.80
N ARG A 92 14.30 -8.43 3.29
CA ARG A 92 15.02 -8.61 4.58
C ARG A 92 14.04 -8.74 5.76
N PHE A 93 12.92 -8.03 5.72
CA PHE A 93 11.87 -8.11 6.73
C PHE A 93 11.09 -9.43 6.62
N LEU A 94 10.69 -9.84 5.41
CA LEU A 94 9.85 -11.01 5.19
C LEU A 94 10.63 -12.34 5.22
N ALA A 95 11.87 -12.37 4.76
CA ALA A 95 12.65 -13.61 4.66
C ALA A 95 12.71 -14.41 5.97
N PRO A 96 13.03 -13.83 7.13
CA PRO A 96 13.05 -14.58 8.38
C PRO A 96 11.66 -15.12 8.76
N ILE A 97 10.60 -14.41 8.43
CA ILE A 97 9.22 -14.82 8.71
C ILE A 97 8.84 -16.03 7.84
N VAL A 98 9.13 -15.95 6.54
CA VAL A 98 8.90 -17.05 5.58
C VAL A 98 9.69 -18.30 6.01
N THR A 99 10.97 -18.12 6.34
CA THR A 99 11.83 -19.23 6.79
C THR A 99 11.29 -19.87 8.08
N ALA A 100 10.90 -19.06 9.07
CA ALA A 100 10.34 -19.56 10.32
C ALA A 100 9.02 -20.32 10.11
N ARG A 101 8.14 -19.82 9.21
CA ARG A 101 6.89 -20.52 8.86
C ARG A 101 7.16 -21.85 8.17
N ARG A 102 8.10 -21.88 7.22
CA ARG A 102 8.52 -23.11 6.53
C ARG A 102 9.12 -24.14 7.49
N GLN A 103 9.89 -23.68 8.47
CA GLN A 103 10.50 -24.56 9.46
C GLN A 103 9.43 -25.14 10.40
N ARG A 104 8.52 -24.31 10.94
CA ARG A 104 7.42 -24.78 11.79
C ARG A 104 6.54 -25.81 11.09
N GLU A 105 6.26 -25.61 9.80
CA GLU A 105 5.47 -26.56 9.00
C GLU A 105 6.16 -27.90 8.81
N LYS A 106 7.52 -27.93 8.81
CA LYS A 106 8.29 -29.17 8.74
C LYS A 106 8.37 -29.88 10.08
N ASP A 107 8.55 -29.11 11.17
CA ASP A 107 8.84 -29.65 12.50
C ASP A 107 7.57 -30.12 13.21
N ASP A 108 6.43 -29.52 12.92
CA ASP A 108 5.15 -29.82 13.57
C ASP A 108 4.04 -30.10 12.54
N PRO A 109 3.65 -31.38 12.33
CA PRO A 109 2.55 -31.73 11.46
C PRO A 109 1.20 -31.17 11.90
N ALA A 110 1.04 -30.78 13.17
CA ALA A 110 -0.16 -30.16 13.72
C ALA A 110 -0.13 -28.62 13.67
N TYR A 111 0.93 -28.03 13.09
CA TYR A 111 1.08 -26.59 12.99
C TYR A 111 -0.10 -25.94 12.24
N LYS A 112 -0.82 -25.10 12.97
CA LYS A 112 -1.89 -24.32 12.36
C LYS A 112 -1.31 -23.12 11.63
N LYS A 113 -1.34 -23.18 10.31
CA LYS A 113 -0.88 -22.10 9.44
C LYS A 113 -1.66 -20.82 9.69
N PRO A 114 -1.02 -19.65 9.67
CA PRO A 114 -1.72 -18.37 9.65
C PRO A 114 -2.65 -18.26 8.43
N ASP A 115 -3.81 -17.62 8.63
CA ASP A 115 -4.74 -17.34 7.53
C ASP A 115 -4.51 -15.91 7.04
N ASP A 116 -3.42 -15.74 6.29
CA ASP A 116 -3.02 -14.46 5.70
C ASP A 116 -2.50 -14.63 4.27
N MET A 117 -2.42 -13.51 3.52
CA MET A 117 -1.99 -13.49 2.13
C MET A 117 -0.59 -14.04 1.94
N LEU A 118 0.34 -13.76 2.88
CA LEU A 118 1.70 -14.26 2.82
C LEU A 118 1.71 -15.80 2.83
N GLN A 119 0.90 -16.41 3.70
CA GLN A 119 0.78 -17.87 3.75
C GLN A 119 0.14 -18.42 2.46
N TRP A 120 -0.86 -17.75 1.92
CA TRP A 120 -1.49 -18.18 0.66
C TRP A 120 -0.52 -18.11 -0.50
N ILE A 121 0.35 -17.09 -0.57
CA ILE A 121 1.41 -17.00 -1.58
C ILE A 121 2.41 -18.15 -1.40
N MET A 122 2.83 -18.45 -0.16
CA MET A 122 3.73 -19.55 0.14
C MET A 122 3.14 -20.93 -0.24
N ASP A 123 1.85 -21.13 0.00
CA ASP A 123 1.17 -22.38 -0.34
C ASP A 123 0.94 -22.51 -1.86
N ALA A 124 0.64 -21.40 -2.54
CA ALA A 124 0.53 -21.36 -4.00
C ALA A 124 1.88 -21.65 -4.67
N GLU A 125 2.96 -21.11 -4.13
CA GLU A 125 4.33 -21.36 -4.61
C GLU A 125 4.68 -22.85 -4.64
N LYS A 126 4.31 -23.61 -3.61
CA LYS A 126 4.54 -25.05 -3.55
C LYS A 126 3.87 -25.80 -4.70
N LYS A 127 2.73 -25.28 -5.20
CA LYS A 127 1.99 -25.91 -6.31
C LYS A 127 2.58 -25.56 -7.68
N PHE A 128 3.20 -24.39 -7.82
CA PHE A 128 3.58 -23.83 -9.11
C PHE A 128 5.11 -23.74 -9.35
N GLY A 129 5.92 -24.37 -8.49
CA GLY A 129 7.31 -24.58 -8.79
C GLY A 129 8.31 -23.61 -8.14
N GLY A 130 8.10 -23.30 -6.88
CA GLY A 130 9.16 -22.77 -5.98
C GLY A 130 9.70 -21.39 -6.37
N LYS A 131 9.15 -20.32 -5.77
CA LYS A 131 9.69 -18.97 -5.92
C LYS A 131 10.70 -18.65 -4.82
N GLU A 132 11.71 -17.85 -5.16
CA GLU A 132 12.65 -17.32 -4.19
C GLU A 132 11.96 -16.34 -3.23
N ASP A 133 12.49 -16.16 -2.02
CA ASP A 133 11.94 -15.24 -1.00
C ASP A 133 11.85 -13.80 -1.53
N ALA A 134 12.74 -13.39 -2.42
CA ALA A 134 12.70 -12.11 -3.11
C ALA A 134 11.46 -11.96 -4.01
N GLU A 135 11.04 -13.02 -4.66
CA GLU A 135 9.86 -13.02 -5.54
C GLU A 135 8.56 -12.96 -4.72
N ILE A 136 8.53 -13.64 -3.57
CA ILE A 136 7.42 -13.53 -2.59
C ILE A 136 7.32 -12.09 -2.08
N ALA A 137 8.44 -11.48 -1.69
CA ALA A 137 8.46 -10.09 -1.23
C ALA A 137 7.97 -9.12 -2.30
N ARG A 138 8.39 -9.32 -3.56
CA ARG A 138 7.93 -8.50 -4.70
C ARG A 138 6.43 -8.63 -4.94
N LEU A 139 5.89 -9.84 -4.91
CA LEU A 139 4.45 -10.07 -5.02
C LEU A 139 3.69 -9.40 -3.88
N GLN A 140 4.21 -9.50 -2.66
CA GLN A 140 3.65 -8.82 -1.49
C GLN A 140 3.62 -7.30 -1.68
N CYS A 141 4.71 -6.69 -2.18
CA CYS A 141 4.76 -5.27 -2.51
C CYS A 141 3.71 -4.87 -3.54
N LEU A 142 3.55 -5.64 -4.62
CA LEU A 142 2.56 -5.38 -5.67
C LEU A 142 1.12 -5.44 -5.16
N LEU A 143 0.80 -6.42 -4.31
CA LEU A 143 -0.53 -6.56 -3.70
C LEU A 143 -0.82 -5.41 -2.74
N THR A 144 0.16 -5.06 -1.93
CA THR A 144 0.08 -3.93 -1.00
C THR A 144 -0.14 -2.61 -1.76
N PHE A 145 0.60 -2.41 -2.86
CA PHE A 145 0.40 -1.29 -3.78
C PHE A 145 -1.04 -1.20 -4.29
N ALA A 146 -1.55 -2.30 -4.83
CA ALA A 146 -2.89 -2.33 -5.40
C ALA A 146 -3.98 -2.00 -4.34
N ALA A 147 -3.81 -2.46 -3.11
CA ALA A 147 -4.81 -2.30 -2.06
C ALA A 147 -4.80 -0.91 -1.42
N ILE A 148 -3.64 -0.38 -1.03
CA ILE A 148 -3.55 0.82 -0.20
C ILE A 148 -4.01 2.06 -0.95
N HIS A 149 -3.41 2.32 -2.12
CA HIS A 149 -3.66 3.58 -2.82
C HIS A 149 -5.04 3.65 -3.47
N THR A 150 -5.52 2.54 -4.04
CA THR A 150 -6.85 2.50 -4.66
C THR A 150 -7.94 2.67 -3.62
N THR A 151 -7.83 1.98 -2.47
CA THR A 151 -8.79 2.12 -1.37
C THR A 151 -8.77 3.53 -0.78
N THR A 152 -7.59 4.10 -0.54
CA THR A 152 -7.46 5.46 -0.03
C THR A 152 -8.06 6.48 -1.00
N MET A 153 -7.76 6.37 -2.30
CA MET A 153 -8.32 7.28 -3.32
C MET A 153 -9.84 7.13 -3.44
N ALA A 154 -10.37 5.91 -3.42
CA ALA A 154 -11.81 5.69 -3.45
C ALA A 154 -12.48 6.32 -2.22
N THR A 155 -11.92 6.12 -1.04
CA THR A 155 -12.43 6.70 0.20
C THR A 155 -12.40 8.23 0.15
N LEU A 156 -11.28 8.84 -0.26
CA LEU A 156 -11.16 10.29 -0.37
C LEU A 156 -12.15 10.88 -1.39
N ASN A 157 -12.34 10.21 -2.53
CA ASN A 157 -13.29 10.65 -3.53
C ASN A 157 -14.74 10.58 -3.01
N THR A 158 -15.07 9.55 -2.24
CA THR A 158 -16.39 9.43 -1.59
C THR A 158 -16.61 10.56 -0.59
N TYR A 159 -15.61 10.84 0.25
CA TYR A 159 -15.67 11.96 1.20
C TYR A 159 -15.76 13.33 0.52
N GLY A 160 -15.02 13.52 -0.58
CA GLY A 160 -14.99 14.78 -1.33
C GLY A 160 -16.20 15.03 -2.24
N ASN A 161 -17.00 14.01 -2.52
CA ASN A 161 -18.15 14.13 -3.40
C ASN A 161 -19.47 14.18 -2.62
N PRO A 162 -20.12 15.35 -2.55
CA PRO A 162 -21.40 15.50 -1.80
C PRO A 162 -22.51 14.56 -2.29
N SER A 163 -22.48 14.19 -3.57
CA SER A 163 -23.50 13.31 -4.18
C SER A 163 -23.38 11.85 -3.77
N LEU A 164 -22.24 11.45 -3.20
CA LEU A 164 -21.98 10.08 -2.72
C LEU A 164 -22.05 10.00 -1.19
N ARG A 165 -22.31 11.13 -0.52
CA ARG A 165 -22.41 11.20 0.94
C ARG A 165 -23.85 10.89 1.34
N ASP A 166 -24.00 9.96 2.27
CA ASP A 166 -25.26 9.71 2.96
C ASP A 166 -25.26 10.39 4.35
N GLU A 167 -26.44 10.47 4.99
CA GLU A 167 -26.60 11.09 6.30
C GLU A 167 -25.68 10.46 7.38
N ARG A 168 -25.39 9.16 7.30
CA ARG A 168 -24.50 8.47 8.23
C ARG A 168 -23.04 8.90 8.06
N LEU A 169 -22.63 9.18 6.84
CA LEU A 169 -21.30 9.69 6.54
C LEU A 169 -21.13 11.11 7.09
N ASP A 170 -22.15 11.94 6.96
CA ASP A 170 -22.15 13.29 7.48
C ASP A 170 -22.14 13.32 9.01
N GLU A 171 -22.80 12.39 9.68
CA GLU A 171 -22.74 12.21 11.14
C GLU A 171 -21.33 11.79 11.61
N LEU A 172 -20.67 10.89 10.87
CA LEU A 172 -19.26 10.52 11.15
C LEU A 172 -18.30 11.69 10.92
N LEU A 173 -18.56 12.55 9.93
CA LEU A 173 -17.76 13.73 9.60
C LEU A 173 -18.01 14.90 10.55
N ALA A 174 -19.16 14.94 11.21
CA ALA A 174 -19.48 15.90 12.26
C ALA A 174 -18.66 15.70 13.55
N ASN A 175 -17.86 14.62 13.61
CA ASN A 175 -16.91 14.44 14.69
C ASN A 175 -15.84 15.55 14.64
N PRO A 176 -15.65 16.36 15.71
CA PRO A 176 -14.73 17.50 15.73
C PRO A 176 -13.28 17.14 15.37
N CYS A 177 -12.88 15.89 15.53
CA CYS A 177 -11.55 15.41 15.12
C CYS A 177 -11.36 15.22 13.61
N LEU A 178 -12.44 15.12 12.83
CA LEU A 178 -12.41 14.94 11.38
C LEU A 178 -12.72 16.24 10.61
N GLY A 179 -13.08 17.29 11.32
CA GLY A 179 -13.52 18.54 10.71
C GLY A 179 -12.36 19.43 10.31
N SER A 180 -12.28 19.64 9.11
CA SER A 180 -11.69 20.56 8.15
C SER A 180 -10.83 19.82 7.14
N ILE A 181 -11.52 19.15 6.23
CA ILE A 181 -10.87 18.56 5.06
C ILE A 181 -10.66 19.69 4.05
N THR A 182 -9.53 20.35 4.12
CA THR A 182 -9.01 21.13 3.01
C THR A 182 -8.33 20.19 2.04
N SER A 183 -9.12 19.50 1.23
CA SER A 183 -8.58 18.88 0.02
C SER A 183 -8.19 20.01 -0.94
N PRO A 184 -6.96 20.06 -1.46
CA PRO A 184 -6.69 20.96 -2.58
C PRO A 184 -7.65 20.60 -3.72
N PRO A 185 -8.17 21.59 -4.48
CA PRO A 185 -9.09 21.33 -5.57
C PRO A 185 -8.40 20.37 -6.55
N ILE A 186 -9.03 19.21 -6.77
CA ILE A 186 -8.62 18.29 -7.81
C ILE A 186 -8.81 19.05 -9.13
N PRO A 187 -7.77 19.20 -9.97
CA PRO A 187 -7.97 19.83 -11.27
C PRO A 187 -9.00 19.00 -12.03
N THR A 188 -10.18 19.56 -12.22
CA THR A 188 -11.22 19.00 -13.07
C THR A 188 -10.71 19.06 -14.49
N THR A 189 -10.07 18.00 -14.95
CA THR A 189 -9.87 17.78 -16.38
C THR A 189 -11.24 17.46 -16.93
N SER A 190 -11.88 18.47 -17.52
CA SER A 190 -13.12 18.33 -18.26
C SER A 190 -12.87 17.39 -19.45
N LEU A 191 -13.19 16.12 -19.29
CA LEU A 191 -13.36 15.19 -20.40
C LEU A 191 -14.69 15.56 -21.07
N SER A 192 -14.62 16.45 -22.06
CA SER A 192 -15.73 16.69 -23.00
C SER A 192 -15.83 15.45 -23.89
N PHE A 193 -16.77 14.58 -23.58
CA PHE A 193 -17.23 13.55 -24.51
C PHE A 193 -18.02 14.24 -25.61
N GLY A 194 -17.38 14.49 -26.75
CA GLY A 194 -18.06 14.87 -27.98
C GLY A 194 -18.94 13.71 -28.45
N ARG A 195 -20.25 13.89 -28.41
CA ARG A 195 -21.18 13.05 -29.18
C ARG A 195 -20.97 13.34 -30.66
N LYS A 196 -20.64 12.34 -31.41
CA LYS A 196 -20.96 12.18 -32.81
C LYS A 196 -21.75 10.91 -33.00
#